data_cc03415b8a39f69e5404dd221403885f
#
_entry.id   cc03415b8a39f69e5404dd221403885f
#
_cell.length_a   1.000
_cell.length_b   1.000
_cell.length_c   1.000
_cell.angle_alpha   90.00
_cell.angle_beta   90.00
_cell.angle_gamma   90.00
#
_symmetry.space_group_name_H-M   'P 1'
#
loop_
_entity.id
_entity.type
_entity.pdbx_description
1 polymer ?
#
loop_
_entity_poly.entity_id
_entity_poly.type
_entity_poly.pdbx_seq_one_letter_code
_entity_poly.pdbx_strand_id
1 'polypeptide(L)'
;FLIMYACTAVLPYAFPPHATEIKLPAWEETEPLPQQAAILESGEEALWGRLYLIENAKEKIRLSSYLYACDDSGKRIGAALIRAAERGVDVEILVDGLIGGINFGASPLAYALGSHENIRIRLYNPVDLLRPDRLNARLHDKYLIADDRMMILGGRNISDEFLTKTTHPAYNFDRDVMLFSDEGVSGSGVDQLAAYFDSLWQGEYVQPAYEKARDAAAVMRQRQEMEKLLLETEREKTAWFRKIEHPGFSVPVEGCQLITNPVHPGVKAPVVFDSLCAMIAKAEERVILQSPYFVLDGRMQTAMQQAVSGTAQVMFYTNSMAGGNNLAASADYLWQKEKVLAIGAPLYELQTEASVHTKSMLVDKHLSVFGSFNFDMRSAYIDTEVMMAVQRYLIGVINTLEVTGKNIQIQH
;
A
#
# COMPACT_ATOMS: atom_id res chain seq x y z
N PHE A 1 27.42 -3.85 18.06
CA PHE A 1 26.06 -3.49 17.64
C PHE A 1 26.05 -2.32 16.64
N LEU A 2 26.51 -1.10 17.03
CA LEU A 2 26.46 0.11 16.18
C LEU A 2 27.19 -0.05 14.85
N ILE A 3 28.38 -0.66 14.83
CA ILE A 3 29.12 -0.91 13.60
C ILE A 3 28.35 -1.90 12.71
N MET A 4 27.85 -2.99 13.26
CA MET A 4 27.08 -3.98 12.53
C MET A 4 25.79 -3.35 11.98
N TYR A 5 25.06 -2.57 12.78
CA TYR A 5 23.88 -1.83 12.32
C TYR A 5 24.25 -0.86 11.19
N ALA A 6 25.30 -0.05 11.33
CA ALA A 6 25.74 0.88 10.30
C ALA A 6 26.12 0.14 8.99
N CYS A 7 26.83 -0.99 9.09
CA CYS A 7 27.14 -1.81 7.91
C CYS A 7 25.86 -2.31 7.22
N THR A 8 24.92 -2.87 7.96
CA THR A 8 23.66 -3.39 7.38
C THR A 8 22.74 -2.29 6.86
N ALA A 9 22.86 -1.07 7.37
CA ALA A 9 22.13 0.09 6.86
C ALA A 9 22.72 0.67 5.55
N VAL A 10 24.01 0.49 5.29
CA VAL A 10 24.72 1.11 4.15
C VAL A 10 25.04 0.10 3.03
N LEU A 11 25.46 -1.12 3.38
CA LEU A 11 25.89 -2.13 2.40
C LEU A 11 24.86 -2.44 1.30
N PRO A 12 23.54 -2.51 1.58
CA PRO A 12 22.54 -2.77 0.54
C PRO A 12 22.56 -1.73 -0.59
N TYR A 13 22.89 -0.50 -0.27
CA TYR A 13 22.93 0.62 -1.23
C TYR A 13 24.30 0.76 -1.91
N ALA A 14 25.36 0.34 -1.22
CA ALA A 14 26.72 0.32 -1.80
C ALA A 14 26.90 -0.85 -2.78
N PHE A 15 26.24 -1.98 -2.53
CA PHE A 15 26.30 -3.19 -3.35
C PHE A 15 24.88 -3.70 -3.63
N PRO A 16 24.11 -2.96 -4.46
CA PRO A 16 22.70 -3.30 -4.71
C PRO A 16 22.60 -4.64 -5.46
N PRO A 17 21.72 -5.54 -5.00
CA PRO A 17 21.49 -6.79 -5.70
C PRO A 17 20.75 -6.57 -7.02
N HIS A 18 20.78 -7.57 -7.89
CA HIS A 18 19.96 -7.62 -9.11
C HIS A 18 18.79 -8.57 -8.92
N ALA A 19 17.66 -8.29 -9.54
CA ALA A 19 16.57 -9.26 -9.61
C ALA A 19 16.97 -10.44 -10.49
N THR A 20 16.68 -11.63 -10.02
CA THR A 20 16.84 -12.87 -10.80
C THR A 20 15.58 -13.21 -11.60
N GLU A 21 14.47 -12.57 -11.24
CA GLU A 21 13.16 -12.75 -11.85
C GLU A 21 12.54 -11.38 -12.11
N ILE A 22 12.04 -11.16 -13.33
CA ILE A 22 11.25 -9.99 -13.71
C ILE A 22 9.85 -10.47 -14.00
N LYS A 23 8.86 -9.93 -13.26
CA LYS A 23 7.46 -10.28 -13.43
C LYS A 23 6.81 -9.30 -14.40
N LEU A 24 6.59 -9.75 -15.62
CA LEU A 24 5.81 -9.01 -16.62
C LEU A 24 4.44 -9.66 -16.77
N PRO A 25 3.38 -8.87 -16.92
CA PRO A 25 2.07 -9.40 -17.25
C PRO A 25 2.09 -10.17 -18.57
N ALA A 26 1.60 -11.42 -18.56
CA ALA A 26 1.54 -12.31 -19.73
C ALA A 26 0.07 -12.60 -20.10
N TRP A 27 -0.75 -11.58 -20.27
CA TRP A 27 -2.20 -11.67 -20.45
C TRP A 27 -2.60 -12.16 -21.84
N GLU A 28 -1.74 -12.02 -22.82
CA GLU A 28 -2.00 -12.50 -24.20
C GLU A 28 -2.16 -14.03 -24.28
N GLU A 29 -1.70 -14.73 -23.25
CA GLU A 29 -1.69 -16.19 -23.17
C GLU A 29 -2.79 -16.76 -22.23
N THR A 30 -3.58 -15.90 -21.55
CA THR A 30 -4.57 -16.34 -20.56
C THR A 30 -5.97 -15.87 -20.91
N GLU A 31 -6.97 -16.75 -20.70
CA GLU A 31 -8.38 -16.36 -20.78
C GLU A 31 -8.70 -15.28 -19.71
N PRO A 32 -9.49 -14.25 -20.07
CA PRO A 32 -9.91 -13.23 -19.11
C PRO A 32 -10.67 -13.83 -17.93
N LEU A 33 -10.29 -13.46 -16.72
CA LEU A 33 -11.00 -13.88 -15.51
C LEU A 33 -12.11 -12.88 -15.17
N PRO A 34 -13.26 -13.34 -14.63
CA PRO A 34 -14.37 -12.47 -14.24
C PRO A 34 -14.02 -11.64 -13.01
N GLN A 35 -13.42 -10.50 -13.23
CA GLN A 35 -12.98 -9.56 -12.19
C GLN A 35 -13.45 -8.14 -12.51
N GLN A 36 -13.61 -7.34 -11.48
CA GLN A 36 -13.92 -5.92 -11.60
C GLN A 36 -13.04 -5.09 -10.69
N ALA A 37 -12.72 -3.87 -11.11
CA ALA A 37 -11.92 -2.93 -10.34
C ALA A 37 -12.65 -1.59 -10.16
N ALA A 38 -12.45 -0.97 -9.01
CA ALA A 38 -12.88 0.40 -8.72
C ALA A 38 -11.75 1.17 -8.06
N ILE A 39 -11.56 2.43 -8.47
CA ILE A 39 -10.58 3.33 -7.85
C ILE A 39 -11.23 4.05 -6.67
N LEU A 40 -10.49 4.17 -5.57
CA LEU A 40 -10.84 4.93 -4.38
C LEU A 40 -9.85 6.09 -4.25
N GLU A 41 -10.24 7.27 -4.75
CA GLU A 41 -9.37 8.46 -4.78
C GLU A 41 -9.40 9.24 -3.47
N SER A 42 -10.56 9.36 -2.83
CA SER A 42 -10.68 10.10 -1.58
C SER A 42 -10.46 9.20 -0.35
N GLY A 43 -10.03 9.82 0.76
CA GLY A 43 -9.90 9.13 2.03
C GLY A 43 -11.24 8.60 2.56
N GLU A 44 -12.35 9.31 2.29
CA GLU A 44 -13.68 8.85 2.65
C GLU A 44 -14.07 7.59 1.85
N GLU A 45 -13.83 7.57 0.54
CA GLU A 45 -14.07 6.36 -0.28
C GLU A 45 -13.23 5.19 0.21
N ALA A 46 -11.98 5.45 0.57
CA ALA A 46 -11.07 4.42 1.08
C ALA A 46 -11.50 3.87 2.45
N LEU A 47 -12.02 4.72 3.35
CA LEU A 47 -12.59 4.28 4.61
C LEU A 47 -13.85 3.43 4.37
N TRP A 48 -14.80 3.96 3.59
CA TRP A 48 -16.06 3.27 3.32
C TRP A 48 -15.89 1.97 2.53
N GLY A 49 -14.92 1.93 1.61
CA GLY A 49 -14.55 0.69 0.94
C GLY A 49 -14.09 -0.38 1.93
N ARG A 50 -13.21 -0.02 2.89
CA ARG A 50 -12.77 -0.95 3.95
C ARG A 50 -13.92 -1.41 4.83
N LEU A 51 -14.78 -0.48 5.29
CA LEU A 51 -15.96 -0.82 6.08
C LEU A 51 -16.91 -1.74 5.29
N TYR A 52 -17.09 -1.49 3.99
CA TYR A 52 -17.90 -2.34 3.12
C TYR A 52 -17.36 -3.77 3.04
N LEU A 53 -16.06 -3.96 2.80
CA LEU A 53 -15.45 -5.28 2.77
C LEU A 53 -15.62 -6.02 4.11
N ILE A 54 -15.34 -5.33 5.22
CA ILE A 54 -15.43 -5.92 6.57
C ILE A 54 -16.87 -6.33 6.92
N GLU A 55 -17.85 -5.50 6.60
CA GLU A 55 -19.26 -5.79 6.88
C GLU A 55 -19.82 -6.93 6.03
N ASN A 56 -19.35 -7.08 4.79
CA ASN A 56 -19.80 -8.12 3.88
C ASN A 56 -19.00 -9.42 3.98
N ALA A 57 -17.92 -9.46 4.76
CA ALA A 57 -17.15 -10.66 5.02
C ALA A 57 -17.99 -11.71 5.80
N LYS A 58 -17.89 -12.98 5.37
CA LYS A 58 -18.62 -14.12 5.93
C LYS A 58 -17.71 -15.16 6.56
N GLU A 59 -16.49 -15.31 6.05
CA GLU A 59 -15.58 -16.38 6.45
C GLU A 59 -14.26 -15.82 7.00
N LYS A 60 -13.54 -15.00 6.25
CA LYS A 60 -12.19 -14.58 6.62
C LYS A 60 -11.86 -13.16 6.17
N ILE A 61 -11.17 -12.43 7.05
CA ILE A 61 -10.55 -11.13 6.75
C ILE A 61 -9.04 -11.24 6.97
N ARG A 62 -8.26 -10.79 5.97
CA ARG A 62 -6.81 -10.59 6.08
C ARG A 62 -6.51 -9.10 5.91
N LEU A 63 -5.84 -8.51 6.90
CA LEU A 63 -5.45 -7.10 6.89
C LEU A 63 -3.94 -6.99 7.07
N SER A 64 -3.27 -6.30 6.16
CA SER A 64 -1.86 -5.94 6.27
C SER A 64 -1.70 -4.42 6.27
N SER A 65 -0.89 -3.87 7.18
CA SER A 65 -0.63 -2.43 7.23
C SER A 65 0.74 -2.12 7.84
N TYR A 66 1.47 -1.20 7.20
CA TYR A 66 2.70 -0.64 7.76
C TYR A 66 2.43 0.16 9.03
N LEU A 67 1.42 1.03 8.99
CA LEU A 67 0.94 1.82 10.13
C LEU A 67 -0.55 1.55 10.35
N TYR A 68 -0.90 1.16 11.56
CA TYR A 68 -2.27 1.15 12.07
C TYR A 68 -2.33 2.10 13.26
N ALA A 69 -2.89 3.30 13.07
CA ALA A 69 -2.99 4.32 14.10
C ALA A 69 -4.14 4.04 15.07
N CYS A 70 -4.01 4.57 16.30
CA CYS A 70 -5.07 4.48 17.32
C CYS A 70 -5.97 5.72 17.32
N ASP A 71 -6.12 6.37 16.15
CA ASP A 71 -6.99 7.50 15.90
C ASP A 71 -8.43 7.07 15.57
N ASP A 72 -9.27 8.00 15.15
CA ASP A 72 -10.69 7.72 14.90
C ASP A 72 -10.89 6.76 13.75
N SER A 73 -10.14 6.85 12.66
CA SER A 73 -10.21 5.93 11.52
C SER A 73 -9.79 4.52 11.93
N GLY A 74 -8.69 4.38 12.68
CA GLY A 74 -8.25 3.10 13.20
C GLY A 74 -9.27 2.47 14.16
N LYS A 75 -9.90 3.27 15.02
CA LYS A 75 -10.95 2.82 15.93
C LYS A 75 -12.22 2.36 15.20
N ARG A 76 -12.66 3.09 14.15
CA ARG A 76 -13.82 2.71 13.33
C ARG A 76 -13.59 1.38 12.62
N ILE A 77 -12.44 1.21 11.98
CA ILE A 77 -12.07 -0.07 11.36
C ILE A 77 -11.99 -1.16 12.41
N GLY A 78 -11.38 -0.90 13.56
CA GLY A 78 -11.29 -1.85 14.65
C GLY A 78 -12.66 -2.31 15.18
N ALA A 79 -13.62 -1.39 15.35
CA ALA A 79 -14.98 -1.74 15.75
C ALA A 79 -15.68 -2.63 14.70
N ALA A 80 -15.52 -2.30 13.41
CA ALA A 80 -16.07 -3.11 12.33
C ALA A 80 -15.48 -4.53 12.32
N LEU A 81 -14.16 -4.66 12.55
CA LEU A 81 -13.48 -5.96 12.67
C LEU A 81 -13.98 -6.78 13.86
N ILE A 82 -14.24 -6.15 15.01
CA ILE A 82 -14.84 -6.83 16.17
C ILE A 82 -16.23 -7.33 15.82
N ARG A 83 -17.08 -6.51 15.20
CA ARG A 83 -18.41 -6.94 14.74
C ARG A 83 -18.36 -8.08 13.72
N ALA A 84 -17.37 -8.08 12.82
CA ALA A 84 -17.16 -9.19 11.89
C ALA A 84 -16.79 -10.47 12.66
N ALA A 85 -15.88 -10.39 13.61
CA ALA A 85 -15.50 -11.52 14.47
C ALA A 85 -16.66 -12.04 15.32
N GLU A 86 -17.54 -11.15 15.82
CA GLU A 86 -18.78 -11.52 16.53
C GLU A 86 -19.80 -12.25 15.64
N ARG A 87 -19.74 -12.02 14.30
CA ARG A 87 -20.49 -12.83 13.32
C ARG A 87 -19.86 -14.18 13.01
N GLY A 88 -18.68 -14.49 13.57
CA GLY A 88 -17.95 -15.73 13.36
C GLY A 88 -16.84 -15.62 12.27
N VAL A 89 -16.58 -14.44 11.73
CA VAL A 89 -15.52 -14.22 10.74
C VAL A 89 -14.14 -14.36 11.39
N ASP A 90 -13.24 -15.10 10.76
CA ASP A 90 -11.83 -15.23 11.16
C ASP A 90 -11.03 -14.02 10.70
N VAL A 91 -10.43 -13.27 11.64
CA VAL A 91 -9.74 -12.01 11.38
C VAL A 91 -8.24 -12.15 11.67
N GLU A 92 -7.43 -11.94 10.65
CA GLU A 92 -5.97 -11.93 10.72
C GLU A 92 -5.43 -10.52 10.41
N ILE A 93 -4.70 -9.95 11.37
CA ILE A 93 -4.10 -8.60 11.26
C ILE A 93 -2.59 -8.73 11.34
N LEU A 94 -1.92 -8.32 10.27
CA LEU A 94 -0.46 -8.27 10.19
C LEU A 94 -0.01 -6.80 10.10
N VAL A 95 0.83 -6.38 11.05
CA VAL A 95 1.38 -5.02 11.07
C VAL A 95 2.90 -5.05 11.14
N ASP A 96 3.55 -3.96 10.70
CA ASP A 96 4.99 -3.83 10.82
C ASP A 96 5.45 -3.93 12.29
N GLY A 97 6.53 -4.65 12.55
CA GLY A 97 6.98 -4.93 13.91
C GLY A 97 7.70 -3.79 14.61
N LEU A 98 8.08 -2.71 13.89
CA LEU A 98 8.65 -1.50 14.48
C LEU A 98 7.60 -0.38 14.52
N ILE A 99 7.15 0.09 13.38
CA ILE A 99 6.21 1.22 13.29
C ILE A 99 4.82 0.81 13.77
N GLY A 100 4.30 -0.29 13.27
CA GLY A 100 3.06 -0.87 13.77
C GLY A 100 3.18 -1.35 15.22
N GLY A 101 4.31 -1.96 15.59
CA GLY A 101 4.57 -2.42 16.95
C GLY A 101 4.55 -1.29 17.99
N ILE A 102 5.13 -0.13 17.67
CA ILE A 102 5.13 1.05 18.56
C ILE A 102 3.75 1.71 18.63
N ASN A 103 3.11 1.91 17.48
CA ASN A 103 1.87 2.68 17.40
C ASN A 103 0.62 1.86 17.76
N PHE A 104 0.63 0.58 17.47
CA PHE A 104 -0.53 -0.30 17.59
C PHE A 104 -0.30 -1.49 18.54
N GLY A 105 0.81 -2.23 18.39
CA GLY A 105 1.03 -3.57 18.96
C GLY A 105 0.73 -3.75 20.45
N ALA A 106 0.99 -2.74 21.30
CA ALA A 106 0.69 -2.79 22.74
C ALA A 106 -0.34 -1.72 23.16
N SER A 107 -1.13 -1.21 22.23
CA SER A 107 -2.14 -0.20 22.47
C SER A 107 -3.43 -0.79 23.06
N PRO A 108 -4.26 0.03 23.75
CA PRO A 108 -5.60 -0.38 24.15
C PRO A 108 -6.47 -0.88 22.98
N LEU A 109 -6.28 -0.32 21.79
CA LEU A 109 -6.96 -0.74 20.56
C LEU A 109 -6.58 -2.18 20.17
N ALA A 110 -5.29 -2.51 20.16
CA ALA A 110 -4.83 -3.87 19.86
C ALA A 110 -5.33 -4.87 20.89
N TYR A 111 -5.32 -4.51 22.17
CA TYR A 111 -5.88 -5.36 23.24
C TYR A 111 -7.40 -5.53 23.11
N ALA A 112 -8.13 -4.49 22.69
CA ALA A 112 -9.57 -4.58 22.45
C ALA A 112 -9.89 -5.54 21.31
N LEU A 113 -9.14 -5.47 20.21
CA LEU A 113 -9.26 -6.38 19.07
C LEU A 113 -8.92 -7.82 19.49
N GLY A 114 -7.72 -8.04 20.00
CA GLY A 114 -7.24 -9.38 20.38
C GLY A 114 -7.92 -9.98 21.61
N SER A 115 -8.86 -9.25 22.24
CA SER A 115 -9.74 -9.83 23.26
C SER A 115 -10.82 -10.75 22.69
N HIS A 116 -11.01 -10.77 21.37
CA HIS A 116 -11.93 -11.66 20.67
C HIS A 116 -11.18 -12.87 20.13
N GLU A 117 -11.71 -14.08 20.36
CA GLU A 117 -11.06 -15.35 19.98
C GLU A 117 -10.82 -15.50 18.46
N ASN A 118 -11.71 -14.90 17.64
CA ASN A 118 -11.63 -14.92 16.19
C ASN A 118 -10.72 -13.80 15.62
N ILE A 119 -9.99 -13.04 16.46
CA ILE A 119 -9.06 -11.99 15.99
C ILE A 119 -7.64 -12.35 16.43
N ARG A 120 -6.76 -12.48 15.46
CA ARG A 120 -5.34 -12.72 15.66
C ARG A 120 -4.52 -11.56 15.11
N ILE A 121 -3.60 -11.04 15.93
CA ILE A 121 -2.72 -9.92 15.56
C ILE A 121 -1.28 -10.42 15.61
N ARG A 122 -0.54 -10.20 14.52
CA ARG A 122 0.87 -10.53 14.42
C ARG A 122 1.70 -9.34 13.95
N LEU A 123 2.97 -9.35 14.35
CA LEU A 123 3.98 -8.36 13.97
C LEU A 123 4.97 -8.99 13.00
N TYR A 124 5.20 -8.34 11.87
CA TYR A 124 6.26 -8.72 10.94
C TYR A 124 7.58 -8.12 11.40
N ASN A 125 8.60 -8.94 11.53
CA ASN A 125 9.96 -8.57 11.91
C ASN A 125 10.01 -7.58 13.09
N PRO A 126 9.50 -7.98 14.29
CA PRO A 126 9.58 -7.15 15.48
C PRO A 126 11.03 -6.84 15.85
N VAL A 127 11.25 -5.77 16.60
CA VAL A 127 12.58 -5.32 16.98
C VAL A 127 13.28 -6.40 17.81
N ASP A 128 14.40 -6.89 17.29
CA ASP A 128 15.33 -7.79 17.97
C ASP A 128 16.70 -7.12 18.02
N LEU A 129 17.11 -6.69 19.23
CA LEU A 129 18.40 -6.02 19.44
C LEU A 129 19.60 -6.97 19.24
N LEU A 130 19.39 -8.28 19.22
CA LEU A 130 20.42 -9.25 18.90
C LEU A 130 20.60 -9.44 17.38
N ARG A 131 19.66 -8.95 16.58
CA ARG A 131 19.66 -9.04 15.12
C ARG A 131 19.59 -7.66 14.46
N PRO A 132 20.65 -6.82 14.65
CA PRO A 132 20.67 -5.48 14.07
C PRO A 132 20.62 -5.47 12.53
N ASP A 133 21.00 -6.57 11.90
CA ASP A 133 20.89 -6.80 10.46
C ASP A 133 19.46 -6.75 9.93
N ARG A 134 18.46 -6.97 10.79
CA ARG A 134 17.04 -7.01 10.43
C ARG A 134 16.28 -5.70 10.75
N LEU A 135 16.87 -4.79 11.50
CA LEU A 135 16.17 -3.59 12.00
C LEU A 135 15.60 -2.69 10.90
N ASN A 136 16.23 -2.65 9.73
CA ASN A 136 15.81 -1.80 8.62
C ASN A 136 14.70 -2.40 7.76
N ALA A 137 14.53 -3.73 7.75
CA ALA A 137 13.55 -4.39 6.90
C ALA A 137 12.14 -4.31 7.50
N ARG A 138 11.24 -3.64 6.79
CA ARG A 138 9.88 -3.36 7.28
C ARG A 138 8.81 -4.00 6.38
N LEU A 139 7.64 -4.25 6.97
CA LEU A 139 6.42 -4.55 6.23
C LEU A 139 5.85 -3.24 5.70
N HIS A 140 5.97 -2.99 4.39
CA HIS A 140 5.45 -1.75 3.82
C HIS A 140 4.13 -1.93 3.06
N ASP A 141 3.57 -3.12 3.11
CA ASP A 141 2.31 -3.50 2.47
C ASP A 141 1.10 -2.84 3.12
N LYS A 142 0.07 -2.54 2.32
CA LYS A 142 -1.18 -1.93 2.77
C LYS A 142 -2.35 -2.48 1.98
N TYR A 143 -3.05 -3.46 2.56
CA TYR A 143 -4.22 -4.07 1.91
C TYR A 143 -5.17 -4.70 2.92
N LEU A 144 -6.40 -4.95 2.47
CA LEU A 144 -7.42 -5.71 3.16
C LEU A 144 -8.09 -6.66 2.17
N ILE A 145 -8.26 -7.93 2.56
CA ILE A 145 -8.92 -8.98 1.77
C ILE A 145 -10.08 -9.54 2.57
N ALA A 146 -11.22 -9.76 1.91
CA ALA A 146 -12.40 -10.39 2.49
C ALA A 146 -12.83 -11.59 1.63
N ASP A 147 -12.91 -12.77 2.26
CA ASP A 147 -13.41 -14.05 1.72
C ASP A 147 -12.78 -14.50 0.39
N ASP A 148 -11.55 -14.08 0.11
CA ASP A 148 -10.87 -14.32 -1.16
C ASP A 148 -11.68 -13.88 -2.41
N ARG A 149 -12.59 -12.93 -2.22
CA ARG A 149 -13.51 -12.40 -3.24
C ARG A 149 -13.37 -10.90 -3.45
N MET A 150 -12.97 -10.20 -2.43
CA MET A 150 -12.84 -8.73 -2.46
C MET A 150 -11.53 -8.32 -1.82
N MET A 151 -10.85 -7.33 -2.40
CA MET A 151 -9.69 -6.72 -1.76
C MET A 151 -9.66 -5.22 -1.98
N ILE A 152 -8.92 -4.53 -1.11
CA ILE A 152 -8.42 -3.18 -1.32
C ILE A 152 -6.91 -3.23 -1.20
N LEU A 153 -6.22 -2.67 -2.19
CA LEU A 153 -4.76 -2.53 -2.22
C LEU A 153 -4.38 -1.13 -2.65
N GLY A 154 -3.40 -0.52 -1.99
CA GLY A 154 -2.90 0.80 -2.38
C GLY A 154 -1.80 1.34 -1.49
N GLY A 155 -1.69 2.67 -1.42
CA GLY A 155 -0.66 3.36 -0.64
C GLY A 155 -1.10 3.73 0.78
N ARG A 156 -2.41 3.71 1.09
CA ARG A 156 -2.96 4.25 2.35
C ARG A 156 -2.68 3.37 3.56
N ASN A 157 -2.07 4.00 4.57
CA ASN A 157 -2.07 3.45 5.93
C ASN A 157 -3.45 3.58 6.60
N ILE A 158 -3.64 2.90 7.71
CA ILE A 158 -4.83 3.06 8.55
C ILE A 158 -4.56 4.21 9.53
N SER A 159 -4.95 5.42 9.13
CA SER A 159 -4.90 6.62 9.98
C SER A 159 -5.79 7.73 9.41
N ASP A 160 -6.10 8.72 10.24
CA ASP A 160 -6.92 9.88 9.85
C ASP A 160 -6.29 10.69 8.71
N GLU A 161 -4.97 10.71 8.60
CA GLU A 161 -4.26 11.37 7.49
C GLU A 161 -4.65 10.83 6.11
N PHE A 162 -5.10 9.57 6.04
CA PHE A 162 -5.41 8.87 4.79
C PHE A 162 -6.88 8.54 4.61
N LEU A 163 -7.65 8.43 5.70
CA LEU A 163 -9.01 7.87 5.68
C LEU A 163 -10.09 8.86 6.10
N THR A 164 -9.80 10.17 6.00
CA THR A 164 -10.75 11.23 6.32
C THR A 164 -11.04 12.13 5.12
N LYS A 165 -11.76 13.23 5.38
CA LYS A 165 -12.04 14.28 4.37
C LYS A 165 -10.77 15.04 4.01
N THR A 166 -10.72 15.53 2.78
CA THR A 166 -9.63 16.39 2.26
C THR A 166 -9.43 17.68 3.07
N THR A 167 -10.38 18.03 3.91
CA THR A 167 -10.29 19.18 4.82
C THR A 167 -9.48 18.89 6.09
N HIS A 168 -9.02 17.65 6.31
CA HIS A 168 -8.16 17.33 7.45
C HIS A 168 -6.79 17.99 7.28
N PRO A 169 -6.23 18.66 8.31
CA PRO A 169 -4.98 19.44 8.18
C PRO A 169 -3.77 18.62 7.71
N ALA A 170 -3.72 17.34 8.05
CA ALA A 170 -2.64 16.44 7.66
C ALA A 170 -3.04 15.48 6.54
N TYR A 171 -4.04 15.81 5.72
CA TYR A 171 -4.55 14.94 4.67
C TYR A 171 -3.48 14.63 3.62
N ASN A 172 -3.39 13.34 3.28
CA ASN A 172 -2.55 12.86 2.19
C ASN A 172 -3.43 12.38 1.03
N PHE A 173 -3.18 12.92 -0.16
CA PHE A 173 -3.74 12.36 -1.38
C PHE A 173 -3.09 11.01 -1.66
N ASP A 174 -3.90 9.98 -1.79
CA ASP A 174 -3.43 8.65 -2.12
C ASP A 174 -4.49 7.89 -2.93
N ARG A 175 -4.12 6.74 -3.46
CA ARG A 175 -4.98 5.90 -4.27
C ARG A 175 -5.00 4.49 -3.72
N ASP A 176 -6.20 3.97 -3.55
CA ASP A 176 -6.43 2.55 -3.39
C ASP A 176 -7.27 2.05 -4.56
N VAL A 177 -7.16 0.77 -4.85
CA VAL A 177 -8.01 0.08 -5.81
C VAL A 177 -8.72 -1.06 -5.10
N MET A 178 -10.02 -1.13 -5.33
CA MET A 178 -10.88 -2.22 -4.90
C MET A 178 -10.99 -3.21 -6.04
N LEU A 179 -10.71 -4.48 -5.79
CA LEU A 179 -10.91 -5.57 -6.74
C LEU A 179 -11.98 -6.52 -6.23
N PHE A 180 -12.83 -6.95 -7.15
CA PHE A 180 -13.85 -7.94 -6.93
C PHE A 180 -13.59 -9.13 -7.85
N SER A 181 -13.74 -10.34 -7.32
CA SER A 181 -13.66 -11.59 -8.07
C SER A 181 -14.81 -12.49 -7.67
N ASP A 182 -15.29 -13.32 -8.57
CA ASP A 182 -16.26 -14.35 -8.22
C ASP A 182 -15.61 -15.41 -7.32
N GLU A 183 -16.44 -16.13 -6.57
CA GLU A 183 -15.99 -17.17 -5.64
C GLU A 183 -15.26 -18.30 -6.38
N GLY A 184 -14.10 -18.69 -5.85
CA GLY A 184 -13.33 -19.82 -6.37
C GLY A 184 -12.58 -19.56 -7.67
N VAL A 185 -12.46 -18.30 -8.11
CA VAL A 185 -11.67 -17.95 -9.30
C VAL A 185 -10.18 -17.97 -8.95
N SER A 186 -9.55 -19.11 -9.22
CA SER A 186 -8.11 -19.29 -9.04
C SER A 186 -7.32 -18.41 -10.00
N GLY A 187 -6.23 -17.81 -9.50
CA GLY A 187 -5.37 -16.92 -10.28
C GLY A 187 -5.89 -15.49 -10.41
N SER A 188 -7.05 -15.15 -9.80
CA SER A 188 -7.52 -13.78 -9.70
C SER A 188 -6.53 -12.90 -8.93
N GLY A 189 -6.60 -11.56 -9.09
CA GLY A 189 -5.78 -10.65 -8.31
C GLY A 189 -5.99 -10.81 -6.79
N VAL A 190 -7.23 -11.14 -6.39
CA VAL A 190 -7.58 -11.41 -4.98
C VAL A 190 -6.91 -12.69 -4.50
N ASP A 191 -6.99 -13.78 -5.26
CA ASP A 191 -6.37 -15.08 -4.95
C ASP A 191 -4.83 -14.96 -4.83
N GLN A 192 -4.19 -14.25 -5.77
CA GLN A 192 -2.75 -14.00 -5.72
C GLN A 192 -2.33 -13.23 -4.46
N LEU A 193 -3.11 -12.19 -4.06
CA LEU A 193 -2.81 -11.40 -2.87
C LEU A 193 -3.08 -12.19 -1.58
N ALA A 194 -4.11 -13.04 -1.55
CA ALA A 194 -4.41 -13.92 -0.42
C ALA A 194 -3.29 -14.95 -0.21
N ALA A 195 -2.80 -15.58 -1.27
CA ALA A 195 -1.67 -16.50 -1.22
C ALA A 195 -0.38 -15.80 -0.73
N TYR A 196 -0.14 -14.56 -1.15
CA TYR A 196 0.98 -13.76 -0.66
C TYR A 196 0.84 -13.45 0.85
N PHE A 197 -0.33 -13.02 1.31
CA PHE A 197 -0.57 -12.80 2.74
C PHE A 197 -0.32 -14.08 3.55
N ASP A 198 -0.85 -15.22 3.12
CA ASP A 198 -0.70 -16.49 3.81
C ASP A 198 0.78 -16.92 3.90
N SER A 199 1.59 -16.63 2.87
CA SER A 199 3.04 -16.86 2.90
C SER A 199 3.76 -16.00 3.94
N LEU A 200 3.36 -14.73 4.09
CA LEU A 200 3.86 -13.85 5.14
C LEU A 200 3.40 -14.31 6.52
N TRP A 201 2.11 -14.60 6.66
CA TRP A 201 1.49 -14.97 7.94
C TRP A 201 2.09 -16.23 8.55
N GLN A 202 2.44 -17.20 7.72
CA GLN A 202 3.09 -18.46 8.14
C GLN A 202 4.61 -18.33 8.24
N GLY A 203 5.17 -17.20 7.84
CA GLY A 203 6.62 -16.97 7.80
C GLY A 203 7.27 -16.92 9.18
N GLU A 204 8.54 -17.33 9.26
CA GLU A 204 9.34 -17.36 10.49
C GLU A 204 9.62 -15.97 11.11
N TYR A 205 9.37 -14.91 10.37
CA TYR A 205 9.60 -13.53 10.80
C TYR A 205 8.37 -12.86 11.42
N VAL A 206 7.31 -13.61 11.58
CA VAL A 206 6.03 -13.11 12.09
C VAL A 206 5.76 -13.69 13.48
N GLN A 207 5.45 -12.82 14.45
CA GLN A 207 5.22 -13.18 15.85
C GLN A 207 3.90 -12.58 16.35
N PRO A 208 3.24 -13.21 17.34
CA PRO A 208 2.08 -12.61 18.01
C PRO A 208 2.42 -11.22 18.57
N ALA A 209 1.50 -10.26 18.44
CA ALA A 209 1.71 -8.91 18.93
C ALA A 209 1.80 -8.83 20.46
N TYR A 210 1.04 -9.66 21.14
CA TYR A 210 1.02 -9.81 22.62
C TYR A 210 0.36 -11.13 23.01
N GLU A 211 0.59 -11.57 24.25
CA GLU A 211 0.01 -12.82 24.75
C GLU A 211 -1.31 -12.61 25.50
N LYS A 212 -1.45 -11.52 26.27
CA LYS A 212 -2.64 -11.22 27.09
C LYS A 212 -2.85 -9.72 27.27
N ALA A 213 -4.12 -9.30 27.33
CA ALA A 213 -4.49 -7.95 27.74
C ALA A 213 -4.09 -7.69 29.22
N ARG A 214 -3.45 -6.57 29.47
CA ARG A 214 -2.95 -6.19 30.82
C ARG A 214 -4.00 -5.57 31.72
N ASP A 215 -5.03 -4.90 31.17
CA ASP A 215 -6.09 -4.21 31.90
C ASP A 215 -7.45 -4.40 31.20
N ALA A 216 -8.29 -5.25 31.80
CA ALA A 216 -9.63 -5.54 31.30
C ALA A 216 -10.55 -4.30 31.28
N ALA A 217 -10.41 -3.38 32.23
CA ALA A 217 -11.23 -2.16 32.28
C ALA A 217 -10.83 -1.19 31.16
N ALA A 218 -9.54 -1.08 30.83
CA ALA A 218 -9.07 -0.30 29.70
C ALA A 218 -9.55 -0.90 28.37
N VAL A 219 -9.53 -2.20 28.20
CA VAL A 219 -10.07 -2.92 27.04
C VAL A 219 -11.56 -2.62 26.86
N MET A 220 -12.36 -2.70 27.91
CA MET A 220 -13.79 -2.41 27.85
C MET A 220 -14.06 -0.96 27.46
N ARG A 221 -13.38 0.01 28.08
CA ARG A 221 -13.51 1.43 27.70
C ARG A 221 -13.17 1.65 26.23
N GLN A 222 -12.10 1.05 25.77
CA GLN A 222 -11.68 1.16 24.36
C GLN A 222 -12.71 0.57 23.40
N ARG A 223 -13.28 -0.60 23.71
CA ARG A 223 -14.36 -1.19 22.91
C ARG A 223 -15.59 -0.30 22.85
N GLN A 224 -15.98 0.31 23.96
CA GLN A 224 -17.12 1.25 24.01
C GLN A 224 -16.86 2.51 23.17
N GLU A 225 -15.65 3.07 23.21
CA GLU A 225 -15.26 4.22 22.39
C GLU A 225 -15.29 3.88 20.90
N MET A 226 -14.72 2.75 20.52
CA MET A 226 -14.71 2.25 19.14
C MET A 226 -16.12 2.04 18.61
N GLU A 227 -16.98 1.38 19.40
CA GLU A 227 -18.38 1.14 19.04
C GLU A 227 -19.17 2.46 18.88
N LYS A 228 -18.96 3.42 19.77
CA LYS A 228 -19.57 4.75 19.65
C LYS A 228 -19.20 5.43 18.33
N LEU A 229 -17.91 5.44 17.97
CA LEU A 229 -17.42 6.03 16.74
C LEU A 229 -18.01 5.33 15.50
N LEU A 230 -18.12 4.01 15.51
CA LEU A 230 -18.73 3.27 14.41
C LEU A 230 -20.23 3.59 14.29
N LEU A 231 -20.97 3.66 15.41
CA LEU A 231 -22.37 4.06 15.42
C LEU A 231 -22.61 5.48 14.88
N GLU A 232 -21.68 6.40 15.12
CA GLU A 232 -21.74 7.76 14.55
C GLU A 232 -21.65 7.73 13.01
N THR A 233 -20.91 6.78 12.44
CA THR A 233 -20.78 6.60 10.99
C THR A 233 -21.97 5.89 10.34
N GLU A 234 -22.78 5.14 11.11
CA GLU A 234 -23.91 4.36 10.60
C GLU A 234 -24.95 5.17 9.81
N ARG A 235 -25.11 6.48 10.12
CA ARG A 235 -26.05 7.36 9.42
C ARG A 235 -25.69 7.54 7.94
N GLU A 236 -24.41 7.49 7.61
CA GLU A 236 -23.91 7.66 6.24
C GLU A 236 -23.72 6.32 5.53
N LYS A 237 -23.66 5.21 6.26
CA LYS A 237 -23.39 3.86 5.77
C LYS A 237 -24.23 3.47 4.57
N THR A 238 -25.55 3.63 4.68
CA THR A 238 -26.46 3.20 3.61
C THR A 238 -26.20 3.93 2.30
N ALA A 239 -25.88 5.22 2.33
CA ALA A 239 -25.60 6.00 1.13
C ALA A 239 -24.31 5.54 0.47
N TRP A 240 -23.24 5.33 1.26
CA TRP A 240 -21.94 4.86 0.77
C TRP A 240 -22.00 3.44 0.24
N PHE A 241 -22.70 2.53 0.91
CA PHE A 241 -22.85 1.14 0.47
C PHE A 241 -23.61 1.06 -0.84
N ARG A 242 -24.71 1.83 -1.00
CA ARG A 242 -25.42 1.93 -2.29
C ARG A 242 -24.54 2.47 -3.41
N LYS A 243 -23.61 3.39 -3.11
CA LYS A 243 -22.64 3.90 -4.09
C LYS A 243 -21.72 2.79 -4.56
N ILE A 244 -21.19 1.98 -3.63
CA ILE A 244 -20.27 0.85 -3.94
C ILE A 244 -21.02 -0.25 -4.70
N GLU A 245 -22.27 -0.53 -4.35
CA GLU A 245 -23.11 -1.54 -5.00
C GLU A 245 -23.68 -1.10 -6.35
N HIS A 246 -23.54 0.18 -6.69
CA HIS A 246 -24.02 0.69 -7.98
C HIS A 246 -23.25 0.05 -9.14
N PRO A 247 -23.92 -0.48 -10.20
CA PRO A 247 -23.23 -1.17 -11.32
C PRO A 247 -22.16 -0.34 -12.04
N GLY A 248 -22.21 0.98 -11.94
CA GLY A 248 -21.21 1.89 -12.52
C GLY A 248 -20.04 2.21 -11.59
N PHE A 249 -19.98 1.65 -10.38
CA PHE A 249 -18.89 1.89 -9.43
C PHE A 249 -17.60 1.20 -9.84
N SER A 250 -17.69 0.00 -10.37
CA SER A 250 -16.57 -0.80 -10.83
C SER A 250 -16.60 -1.03 -12.34
N VAL A 251 -15.45 -1.34 -12.91
CA VAL A 251 -15.30 -1.67 -14.33
C VAL A 251 -14.68 -3.06 -14.50
N PRO A 252 -15.05 -3.83 -15.53
CA PRO A 252 -14.43 -5.12 -15.82
C PRO A 252 -12.92 -4.95 -16.05
N VAL A 253 -12.12 -5.91 -15.60
CA VAL A 253 -10.68 -6.01 -15.86
C VAL A 253 -10.37 -7.37 -16.45
N GLU A 254 -9.44 -7.39 -17.41
CA GLU A 254 -9.16 -8.59 -18.23
C GLU A 254 -8.14 -9.50 -17.56
N GLY A 255 -7.19 -8.94 -16.81
CA GLY A 255 -6.18 -9.70 -16.11
C GLY A 255 -5.55 -8.93 -14.95
N CYS A 256 -5.01 -9.67 -13.98
CA CYS A 256 -4.29 -9.14 -12.83
C CYS A 256 -2.99 -9.91 -12.60
N GLN A 257 -1.91 -9.20 -12.30
CA GLN A 257 -0.62 -9.78 -11.93
C GLN A 257 -0.08 -9.13 -10.68
N LEU A 258 0.09 -9.91 -9.62
CA LEU A 258 0.76 -9.47 -8.40
C LEU A 258 2.28 -9.50 -8.58
N ILE A 259 2.93 -8.41 -8.18
CA ILE A 259 4.37 -8.24 -8.23
C ILE A 259 4.84 -7.88 -6.83
N THR A 260 5.73 -8.67 -6.25
CA THR A 260 6.17 -8.51 -4.87
C THR A 260 7.68 -8.60 -4.75
N ASN A 261 8.23 -7.91 -3.77
CA ASN A 261 9.60 -8.17 -3.32
C ASN A 261 9.65 -9.44 -2.47
N PRO A 262 10.83 -10.09 -2.34
CA PRO A 262 11.01 -11.20 -1.40
C PRO A 262 10.65 -10.82 0.04
N VAL A 263 10.07 -11.76 0.80
CA VAL A 263 9.48 -11.48 2.13
C VAL A 263 10.45 -11.57 3.33
N HIS A 264 11.70 -12.03 3.12
CA HIS A 264 12.67 -12.15 4.22
C HIS A 264 13.18 -10.78 4.71
N PRO A 265 13.56 -10.61 6.00
CA PRO A 265 14.03 -9.35 6.55
C PRO A 265 15.55 -9.14 6.31
N GLY A 266 15.98 -9.20 5.09
CA GLY A 266 17.36 -8.94 4.64
C GLY A 266 17.36 -8.08 3.40
N VAL A 267 18.53 -7.92 2.81
CA VAL A 267 18.67 -7.29 1.49
C VAL A 267 17.94 -8.13 0.45
N LYS A 268 17.09 -7.50 -0.33
CA LYS A 268 16.18 -8.16 -1.28
C LYS A 268 16.59 -7.91 -2.71
N ALA A 269 16.35 -8.88 -3.57
CA ALA A 269 16.33 -8.65 -5.00
C ALA A 269 15.20 -7.67 -5.34
N PRO A 270 15.43 -6.60 -6.12
CA PRO A 270 14.46 -5.54 -6.39
C PRO A 270 13.46 -5.94 -7.49
N VAL A 271 12.72 -7.01 -7.23
CA VAL A 271 11.79 -7.60 -8.22
C VAL A 271 10.74 -6.60 -8.69
N VAL A 272 10.16 -5.85 -7.75
CA VAL A 272 9.16 -4.82 -8.08
C VAL A 272 9.79 -3.74 -8.96
N PHE A 273 10.91 -3.15 -8.53
CA PHE A 273 11.56 -2.07 -9.28
C PHE A 273 11.95 -2.50 -10.70
N ASP A 274 12.61 -3.65 -10.84
CA ASP A 274 13.07 -4.14 -12.15
C ASP A 274 11.88 -4.51 -13.05
N SER A 275 10.79 -5.04 -12.49
CA SER A 275 9.56 -5.32 -13.25
C SER A 275 8.90 -4.02 -13.76
N LEU A 276 8.83 -2.98 -12.93
CA LEU A 276 8.32 -1.67 -13.34
C LEU A 276 9.19 -1.04 -14.44
N CYS A 277 10.52 -1.09 -14.31
CA CYS A 277 11.43 -0.63 -15.37
C CYS A 277 11.22 -1.39 -16.68
N ALA A 278 11.02 -2.70 -16.63
CA ALA A 278 10.77 -3.52 -17.81
C ALA A 278 9.42 -3.21 -18.47
N MET A 279 8.38 -2.87 -17.71
CA MET A 279 7.10 -2.38 -18.25
C MET A 279 7.26 -1.01 -18.93
N ILE A 280 8.01 -0.08 -18.32
CA ILE A 280 8.31 1.23 -18.92
C ILE A 280 9.05 1.04 -20.25
N ALA A 281 10.05 0.17 -20.29
CA ALA A 281 10.85 -0.09 -21.50
C ALA A 281 10.05 -0.72 -22.65
N LYS A 282 8.95 -1.42 -22.34
CA LYS A 282 8.04 -2.04 -23.31
C LYS A 282 6.89 -1.15 -23.74
N ALA A 283 6.70 0.00 -23.10
CA ALA A 283 5.64 0.93 -23.45
C ALA A 283 5.82 1.47 -24.88
N GLU A 284 4.73 1.66 -25.59
CA GLU A 284 4.71 2.09 -26.99
C GLU A 284 4.32 3.55 -27.16
N GLU A 285 3.35 4.03 -26.35
CA GLU A 285 2.79 5.39 -26.48
C GLU A 285 3.22 6.29 -25.31
N ARG A 286 2.85 5.91 -24.07
CA ARG A 286 2.97 6.80 -22.92
C ARG A 286 3.07 6.03 -21.60
N VAL A 287 3.91 6.56 -20.69
CA VAL A 287 3.94 6.14 -19.28
C VAL A 287 3.74 7.35 -18.36
N ILE A 288 2.83 7.23 -17.42
CA ILE A 288 2.66 8.18 -16.31
C ILE A 288 3.03 7.46 -15.03
N LEU A 289 4.10 7.92 -14.37
CA LEU A 289 4.61 7.36 -13.15
C LEU A 289 4.44 8.34 -12.00
N GLN A 290 3.76 7.93 -10.94
CA GLN A 290 3.52 8.74 -9.76
C GLN A 290 4.14 8.08 -8.53
N SER A 291 4.96 8.84 -7.79
CA SER A 291 5.57 8.45 -6.52
C SER A 291 5.69 9.66 -5.60
N PRO A 292 5.59 9.50 -4.28
CA PRO A 292 5.74 10.62 -3.34
C PRO A 292 7.08 11.35 -3.47
N TYR A 293 8.12 10.62 -3.85
CA TYR A 293 9.47 11.10 -4.09
C TYR A 293 10.25 10.07 -4.93
N PHE A 294 11.42 10.49 -5.43
CA PHE A 294 12.38 9.64 -6.14
C PHE A 294 13.74 9.74 -5.44
N VAL A 295 14.19 8.63 -4.82
CA VAL A 295 15.47 8.54 -4.10
C VAL A 295 16.23 7.32 -4.63
N LEU A 296 17.02 7.53 -5.67
CA LEU A 296 17.59 6.47 -6.50
C LEU A 296 19.11 6.34 -6.29
N ASP A 297 19.60 5.12 -6.14
CA ASP A 297 21.04 4.85 -6.27
C ASP A 297 21.49 4.86 -7.76
N GLY A 298 22.80 4.67 -7.98
CA GLY A 298 23.36 4.71 -9.33
C GLY A 298 22.85 3.58 -10.23
N ARG A 299 22.55 2.40 -9.68
CA ARG A 299 21.96 1.28 -10.41
C ARG A 299 20.52 1.60 -10.83
N MET A 300 19.68 2.05 -9.88
CA MET A 300 18.31 2.43 -10.15
C MET A 300 18.25 3.57 -11.18
N GLN A 301 19.11 4.58 -11.07
CA GLN A 301 19.20 5.66 -12.04
C GLN A 301 19.53 5.13 -13.44
N THR A 302 20.54 4.26 -13.56
CA THR A 302 20.92 3.65 -14.84
C THR A 302 19.79 2.82 -15.44
N ALA A 303 19.10 1.99 -14.63
CA ALA A 303 17.98 1.19 -15.07
C ALA A 303 16.81 2.07 -15.55
N MET A 304 16.51 3.16 -14.83
CA MET A 304 15.48 4.12 -15.24
C MET A 304 15.86 4.85 -16.53
N GLN A 305 17.11 5.29 -16.70
CA GLN A 305 17.60 5.89 -17.95
C GLN A 305 17.41 4.94 -19.14
N GLN A 306 17.73 3.67 -18.96
CA GLN A 306 17.54 2.66 -19.99
C GLN A 306 16.03 2.44 -20.29
N ALA A 307 15.20 2.38 -19.25
CA ALA A 307 13.77 2.17 -19.40
C ALA A 307 13.08 3.33 -20.16
N VAL A 308 13.44 4.58 -19.88
CA VAL A 308 12.86 5.75 -20.54
C VAL A 308 13.46 6.05 -21.91
N SER A 309 14.51 5.37 -22.31
CA SER A 309 15.15 5.56 -23.63
C SER A 309 14.36 4.95 -24.79
N GLY A 310 13.24 4.28 -24.53
CA GLY A 310 12.32 3.73 -25.51
C GLY A 310 11.55 4.80 -26.30
N THR A 311 10.53 4.37 -27.02
CA THR A 311 9.72 5.25 -27.89
C THR A 311 8.60 5.97 -27.17
N ALA A 312 8.16 5.44 -26.02
CA ALA A 312 7.06 6.00 -25.26
C ALA A 312 7.42 7.32 -24.57
N GLN A 313 6.43 8.21 -24.48
CA GLN A 313 6.55 9.44 -23.69
C GLN A 313 6.41 9.09 -22.19
N VAL A 314 7.48 9.16 -21.43
CA VAL A 314 7.48 8.90 -19.97
C VAL A 314 7.41 10.20 -19.20
N MET A 315 6.54 10.28 -18.20
CA MET A 315 6.35 11.45 -17.32
C MET A 315 6.37 11.04 -15.86
N PHE A 316 7.12 11.77 -15.02
CA PHE A 316 7.19 11.56 -13.59
C PHE A 316 6.39 12.62 -12.84
N TYR A 317 5.63 12.21 -11.84
CA TYR A 317 4.87 13.08 -10.94
C TYR A 317 5.25 12.80 -9.49
N THR A 318 5.54 13.88 -8.73
CA THR A 318 6.01 13.78 -7.35
C THR A 318 5.58 14.99 -6.51
N ASN A 319 5.82 14.95 -5.20
CA ASN A 319 5.64 16.10 -4.33
C ASN A 319 6.75 17.14 -4.57
N SER A 320 6.38 18.41 -4.45
CA SER A 320 7.34 19.47 -4.18
C SER A 320 7.70 19.48 -2.69
N MET A 321 8.66 20.33 -2.31
CA MET A 321 8.99 20.57 -0.90
C MET A 321 7.83 21.14 -0.07
N ALA A 322 6.88 21.83 -0.69
CA ALA A 322 5.74 22.42 0.01
C ALA A 322 4.74 21.37 0.52
N GLY A 323 4.65 20.19 -0.16
CA GLY A 323 3.66 19.15 0.14
C GLY A 323 4.23 17.90 0.80
N GLY A 324 5.53 17.84 1.09
CA GLY A 324 6.15 16.62 1.63
C GLY A 324 5.95 16.45 3.13
N ASN A 325 5.14 15.50 3.58
CA ASN A 325 4.99 15.18 5.01
C ASN A 325 6.17 14.38 5.59
N ASN A 326 6.97 13.73 4.74
CA ASN A 326 8.18 13.02 5.15
C ASN A 326 9.42 13.88 4.88
N LEU A 327 9.81 14.68 5.87
CA LEU A 327 10.94 15.62 5.76
C LEU A 327 12.26 14.94 5.37
N ALA A 328 12.54 13.73 5.87
CA ALA A 328 13.75 13.01 5.53
C ALA A 328 13.78 12.60 4.05
N ALA A 329 12.72 11.97 3.56
CA ALA A 329 12.62 11.56 2.16
C ALA A 329 12.56 12.78 1.21
N SER A 330 11.92 13.87 1.63
CA SER A 330 11.89 15.12 0.86
C SER A 330 13.28 15.77 0.77
N ALA A 331 14.06 15.73 1.85
CA ALA A 331 15.45 16.22 1.84
C ALA A 331 16.34 15.36 0.94
N ASP A 332 16.23 14.04 1.02
CA ASP A 332 16.97 13.11 0.16
C ASP A 332 16.59 13.29 -1.31
N TYR A 333 15.30 13.47 -1.61
CA TYR A 333 14.83 13.77 -2.97
C TYR A 333 15.45 15.06 -3.51
N LEU A 334 15.45 16.15 -2.72
CA LEU A 334 16.07 17.41 -3.13
C LEU A 334 17.55 17.25 -3.45
N TRP A 335 18.28 16.52 -2.60
CA TRP A 335 19.70 16.23 -2.82
C TRP A 335 19.93 15.46 -4.12
N GLN A 336 18.98 14.62 -4.52
CA GLN A 336 19.07 13.77 -5.70
C GLN A 336 18.33 14.31 -6.93
N LYS A 337 17.64 15.44 -6.83
CA LYS A 337 16.78 15.98 -7.88
C LYS A 337 17.49 16.10 -9.25
N GLU A 338 18.71 16.58 -9.27
CA GLU A 338 19.51 16.67 -10.50
C GLU A 338 19.74 15.28 -11.14
N LYS A 339 19.89 14.23 -10.33
CA LYS A 339 20.03 12.86 -10.83
C LYS A 339 18.71 12.34 -11.41
N VAL A 340 17.57 12.73 -10.83
CA VAL A 340 16.24 12.38 -11.35
C VAL A 340 15.98 13.08 -12.67
N LEU A 341 16.31 14.37 -12.77
CA LEU A 341 16.23 15.11 -14.03
C LEU A 341 17.14 14.52 -15.13
N ALA A 342 18.33 14.06 -14.77
CA ALA A 342 19.25 13.41 -15.69
C ALA A 342 18.77 12.03 -16.22
N ILE A 343 17.65 11.49 -15.72
CA ILE A 343 17.02 10.30 -16.30
C ILE A 343 16.49 10.59 -17.70
N GLY A 344 16.06 11.84 -17.96
CA GLY A 344 15.62 12.27 -19.29
C GLY A 344 14.09 12.23 -19.49
N ALA A 345 13.32 12.00 -18.42
CA ALA A 345 11.86 12.13 -18.44
C ALA A 345 11.43 13.45 -17.80
N PRO A 346 10.41 14.16 -18.32
CA PRO A 346 9.80 15.32 -17.67
C PRO A 346 9.37 15.02 -16.24
N LEU A 347 9.74 15.89 -15.30
CA LEU A 347 9.41 15.79 -13.89
C LEU A 347 8.43 16.89 -13.49
N TYR A 348 7.26 16.49 -13.01
CA TYR A 348 6.20 17.38 -12.56
C TYR A 348 6.12 17.36 -11.04
N GLU A 349 6.35 18.50 -10.41
CA GLU A 349 6.24 18.67 -8.97
C GLU A 349 4.91 19.33 -8.59
N LEU A 350 4.17 18.70 -7.69
CA LEU A 350 2.92 19.21 -7.17
C LEU A 350 3.18 20.26 -6.08
N GLN A 351 2.76 21.50 -6.35
CA GLN A 351 2.93 22.65 -5.45
C GLN A 351 1.68 22.82 -4.57
N THR A 352 1.44 21.90 -3.64
CA THR A 352 0.33 21.98 -2.68
C THR A 352 0.85 21.77 -1.25
N GLU A 353 0.10 22.23 -0.24
CA GLU A 353 0.38 21.94 1.16
C GLU A 353 0.07 20.47 1.52
N ALA A 354 -0.89 19.85 0.83
CA ALA A 354 -1.22 18.44 1.02
C ALA A 354 -0.23 17.55 0.24
N SER A 355 0.25 16.51 0.91
CA SER A 355 1.17 15.54 0.31
C SER A 355 0.42 14.60 -0.64
N VAL A 356 1.04 14.27 -1.77
CA VAL A 356 0.64 13.13 -2.61
C VAL A 356 1.46 11.92 -2.20
N HIS A 357 0.78 10.89 -1.74
CA HIS A 357 1.41 9.65 -1.28
C HIS A 357 1.18 8.47 -2.24
N THR A 358 0.54 8.70 -3.36
CA THR A 358 0.18 7.71 -4.37
C THR A 358 1.40 7.04 -4.99
N LYS A 359 1.33 5.72 -5.19
CA LYS A 359 2.29 4.92 -5.93
C LYS A 359 1.55 4.20 -7.04
N SER A 360 1.63 4.76 -8.23
CA SER A 360 0.95 4.18 -9.39
C SER A 360 1.68 4.47 -10.70
N MET A 361 1.45 3.61 -11.67
CA MET A 361 1.95 3.75 -13.02
C MET A 361 0.84 3.39 -14.01
N LEU A 362 0.67 4.23 -15.02
CA LEU A 362 -0.18 3.95 -16.17
C LEU A 362 0.72 3.73 -17.37
N VAL A 363 0.51 2.65 -18.09
CA VAL A 363 1.26 2.33 -19.32
C VAL A 363 0.28 2.27 -20.47
N ASP A 364 0.54 3.07 -21.47
CA ASP A 364 -0.28 3.21 -22.68
C ASP A 364 -1.76 3.47 -22.33
N LYS A 365 -2.70 2.75 -22.96
CA LYS A 365 -4.14 2.89 -22.71
C LYS A 365 -4.77 1.65 -22.07
N HIS A 366 -3.94 0.70 -21.62
CA HIS A 366 -4.45 -0.62 -21.27
C HIS A 366 -3.89 -1.20 -19.96
N LEU A 367 -2.87 -0.60 -19.34
CA LEU A 367 -2.26 -1.14 -18.14
C LEU A 367 -2.23 -0.10 -17.01
N SER A 368 -2.73 -0.50 -15.85
CA SER A 368 -2.61 0.25 -14.60
C SER A 368 -1.85 -0.58 -13.57
N VAL A 369 -0.88 0.04 -12.89
CA VAL A 369 -0.11 -0.59 -11.81
C VAL A 369 -0.23 0.29 -10.56
N PHE A 370 -0.54 -0.30 -9.43
CA PHE A 370 -0.76 0.40 -8.16
C PHE A 370 -0.36 -0.47 -6.97
N GLY A 371 -0.02 0.15 -5.85
CA GLY A 371 0.33 -0.57 -4.63
C GLY A 371 1.13 0.25 -3.63
N SER A 372 2.12 -0.38 -2.99
CA SER A 372 2.86 0.20 -1.88
C SER A 372 4.24 0.78 -2.25
N PHE A 373 4.81 0.43 -3.41
CA PHE A 373 6.19 0.67 -3.78
C PHE A 373 6.50 2.15 -4.04
N ASN A 374 7.36 2.74 -3.21
CA ASN A 374 7.98 4.04 -3.50
C ASN A 374 9.17 3.86 -4.44
N PHE A 375 9.44 4.86 -5.27
CA PHE A 375 10.67 4.88 -6.07
C PHE A 375 11.86 5.33 -5.21
N ASP A 376 12.18 4.50 -4.20
CA ASP A 376 13.32 4.70 -3.30
C ASP A 376 14.09 3.40 -3.05
N MET A 377 15.31 3.56 -2.52
CA MET A 377 16.22 2.46 -2.24
C MET A 377 15.70 1.50 -1.16
N ARG A 378 14.89 1.99 -0.20
CA ARG A 378 14.33 1.14 0.84
C ARG A 378 13.29 0.20 0.26
N SER A 379 12.35 0.74 -0.51
CA SER A 379 11.34 -0.04 -1.23
C SER A 379 11.98 -1.02 -2.20
N ALA A 380 13.07 -0.63 -2.88
CA ALA A 380 13.74 -1.52 -3.82
C ALA A 380 14.43 -2.71 -3.13
N TYR A 381 15.16 -2.49 -2.03
CA TYR A 381 16.12 -3.48 -1.52
C TYR A 381 15.83 -4.00 -0.12
N ILE A 382 14.96 -3.38 0.66
CA ILE A 382 14.85 -3.64 2.10
C ILE A 382 13.43 -4.02 2.51
N ASP A 383 12.42 -3.25 2.12
CA ASP A 383 11.06 -3.42 2.61
C ASP A 383 10.29 -4.49 1.82
N THR A 384 9.27 -5.09 2.40
CA THR A 384 8.28 -5.81 1.61
C THR A 384 7.49 -4.80 0.79
N GLU A 385 7.15 -5.15 -0.42
CA GLU A 385 6.38 -4.30 -1.32
C GLU A 385 5.46 -5.14 -2.17
N VAL A 386 4.28 -4.61 -2.43
CA VAL A 386 3.28 -5.22 -3.30
C VAL A 386 2.80 -4.21 -4.34
N MET A 387 2.82 -4.61 -5.60
CA MET A 387 2.19 -3.89 -6.70
C MET A 387 1.26 -4.84 -7.45
N MET A 388 0.10 -4.34 -7.86
CA MET A 388 -0.82 -5.07 -8.72
C MET A 388 -0.84 -4.39 -10.08
N ALA A 389 -0.50 -5.14 -11.10
CA ALA A 389 -0.71 -4.75 -12.49
C ALA A 389 -2.07 -5.27 -12.94
N VAL A 390 -2.88 -4.40 -13.56
CA VAL A 390 -4.24 -4.71 -14.00
C VAL A 390 -4.38 -4.32 -15.46
N GLN A 391 -4.81 -5.28 -16.28
CA GLN A 391 -5.08 -5.07 -17.71
C GLN A 391 -6.38 -4.28 -17.88
N ARG A 392 -6.30 -3.02 -17.60
CA ARG A 392 -7.33 -1.99 -17.82
C ARG A 392 -6.73 -0.62 -17.57
N TYR A 393 -7.09 0.35 -18.38
CA TYR A 393 -6.81 1.73 -18.07
C TYR A 393 -7.80 2.20 -17.00
N LEU A 394 -7.35 2.19 -15.76
CA LEU A 394 -8.09 2.76 -14.64
C LEU A 394 -7.79 4.26 -14.59
N ILE A 395 -8.73 5.08 -15.06
CA ILE A 395 -8.56 6.53 -15.15
C ILE A 395 -8.57 7.12 -13.74
N GLY A 396 -7.45 7.61 -13.25
CA GLY A 396 -7.39 8.20 -11.92
C GLY A 396 -6.21 9.15 -11.71
N VAL A 397 -5.07 8.94 -12.40
CA VAL A 397 -3.89 9.83 -12.25
C VAL A 397 -4.22 11.27 -12.67
N ILE A 398 -5.04 11.45 -13.69
CA ILE A 398 -5.40 12.76 -14.21
C ILE A 398 -6.32 13.51 -13.25
N ASN A 399 -7.26 12.82 -12.58
CA ASN A 399 -8.22 13.49 -11.71
C ASN A 399 -7.58 14.10 -10.46
N THR A 400 -6.60 13.43 -9.83
CA THR A 400 -5.85 14.03 -8.70
C THR A 400 -5.03 15.23 -9.15
N LEU A 401 -4.52 15.21 -10.40
CA LEU A 401 -3.75 16.31 -10.98
C LEU A 401 -4.65 17.43 -11.55
N GLU A 402 -5.84 17.10 -12.08
CA GLU A 402 -6.82 18.08 -12.55
C GLU A 402 -7.52 18.82 -11.41
N VAL A 403 -7.84 18.16 -10.31
CA VAL A 403 -8.37 18.80 -9.09
C VAL A 403 -7.34 19.76 -8.48
N THR A 404 -6.05 19.48 -8.66
CA THR A 404 -4.94 20.32 -8.21
C THR A 404 -4.36 21.19 -9.34
N GLY A 405 -4.90 21.14 -10.54
CA GLY A 405 -4.39 21.66 -11.82
C GLY A 405 -4.02 23.15 -11.92
N LYS A 406 -4.02 23.88 -10.79
CA LYS A 406 -3.47 25.24 -10.71
C LYS A 406 -2.04 25.31 -10.17
N ASN A 407 -1.45 24.19 -9.73
CA ASN A 407 -0.21 24.19 -8.94
C ASN A 407 0.82 23.14 -9.42
N ILE A 408 0.94 22.88 -10.70
CA ILE A 408 1.98 22.00 -11.24
C ILE A 408 3.14 22.85 -11.76
N GLN A 409 4.35 22.67 -11.22
CA GLN A 409 5.57 23.17 -11.84
C GLN A 409 6.20 22.10 -12.73
N ILE A 410 6.46 22.46 -13.98
CA ILE A 410 7.24 21.64 -14.91
C ILE A 410 8.71 21.98 -14.70
N GLN A 411 9.53 21.00 -14.44
CA GLN A 411 10.98 21.14 -14.39
C GLN A 411 11.55 20.49 -15.65
N HIS A 412 12.31 21.25 -16.40
CA HIS A 412 12.99 20.82 -17.63
C HIS A 412 14.43 20.50 -17.34
#